data_32d123432f495a7c2c500513ed91e354
#
_entry.id   32d123432f495a7c2c500513ed91e354
#
_cell.length_a   1.000
_cell.length_b   1.000
_cell.length_c   1.000
_cell.angle_alpha   90.00
_cell.angle_beta   90.00
_cell.angle_gamma   90.00
#
_symmetry.space_group_name_H-M   'P 1'
#
loop_
_entity.id
_entity.type
_entity.pdbx_description
1 polymer ?
#
loop_
_entity_poly.entity_id
_entity_poly.type
_entity_poly.pdbx_seq_one_letter_code
_entity_poly.pdbx_strand_id
1 'polypeptide(L)'
;MQGYLSVQETAAKWGITPRQVQILCKENRIVGASKISKVWVIPSDADKPTVSCEVDSAETKVDLSHAPYTMHEFFAGSGLVAYGLKGMFSPVWSNDINERKATVYRANFLHDHFVLGDIKDVRGSELPTAHLSWASFPCQDLSLAGNMKGIFADRSGLVWEYLRVLDETLEKPKILALENVSGLLVANNGENYKNLHEALRQRGYRCGAIFLNSEIFLPQSRPRVFVIAVHDDVIIPEEIMDKEPNWLHNKAAVALGKTLDGWVWWKAPKPVKAPATLESILDQNAVFDKDDVLRLVPQRIMDELNSYESVIATGYRRTRNGHQQLELRFDGIAGCLRTPAGGSS
;
A
#
# COMPACT_ATOMS: atom_id res chain seq x y z
N MET A 1 -26.76 33.61 9.23
CA MET A 1 -27.15 33.92 7.83
C MET A 1 -28.09 32.81 7.39
N GLN A 2 -29.35 33.11 7.12
CA GLN A 2 -30.27 32.09 6.62
C GLN A 2 -29.80 31.60 5.24
N GLY A 3 -29.73 30.31 5.06
CA GLY A 3 -29.35 29.66 3.79
C GLY A 3 -27.88 29.34 3.57
N TYR A 4 -27.00 29.58 4.55
CA TYR A 4 -25.56 29.22 4.47
C TYR A 4 -25.07 28.51 5.73
N LEU A 5 -24.12 27.57 5.55
CA LEU A 5 -23.43 26.84 6.59
C LEU A 5 -21.98 27.29 6.71
N SER A 6 -21.42 27.20 7.90
CA SER A 6 -20.00 27.31 8.14
C SER A 6 -19.27 26.04 7.70
N VAL A 7 -17.94 26.10 7.65
CA VAL A 7 -17.09 24.91 7.38
C VAL A 7 -17.33 23.79 8.38
N GLN A 8 -17.54 24.12 9.67
CA GLN A 8 -17.81 23.14 10.72
C GLN A 8 -19.16 22.45 10.54
N GLU A 9 -20.22 23.24 10.29
CA GLU A 9 -21.57 22.72 10.07
C GLU A 9 -21.63 21.85 8.80
N THR A 10 -20.99 22.30 7.72
CA THR A 10 -20.87 21.51 6.47
C THR A 10 -20.10 20.22 6.69
N ALA A 11 -19.02 20.26 7.47
CA ALA A 11 -18.24 19.06 7.81
C ALA A 11 -19.09 18.04 8.58
N ALA A 12 -19.88 18.49 9.55
CA ALA A 12 -20.82 17.66 10.29
C ALA A 12 -21.91 17.07 9.37
N LYS A 13 -22.52 17.91 8.49
CA LYS A 13 -23.54 17.49 7.51
C LYS A 13 -23.03 16.39 6.56
N TRP A 14 -21.79 16.51 6.11
CA TRP A 14 -21.22 15.61 5.09
C TRP A 14 -20.40 14.45 5.66
N GLY A 15 -20.21 14.36 6.99
CA GLY A 15 -19.41 13.32 7.64
C GLY A 15 -17.92 13.38 7.26
N ILE A 16 -17.37 14.60 7.09
CA ILE A 16 -15.95 14.82 6.73
C ILE A 16 -15.31 15.84 7.67
N THR A 17 -13.99 15.97 7.63
CA THR A 17 -13.29 16.92 8.48
C THR A 17 -13.46 18.38 7.99
N PRO A 18 -13.44 19.39 8.88
CA PRO A 18 -13.46 20.80 8.49
C PRO A 18 -12.36 21.18 7.48
N ARG A 19 -11.19 20.54 7.60
CA ARG A 19 -10.07 20.73 6.66
C ARG A 19 -10.42 20.25 5.25
N GLN A 20 -11.11 19.12 5.12
CA GLN A 20 -11.56 18.62 3.81
C GLN A 20 -12.56 19.57 3.16
N VAL A 21 -13.51 20.14 3.93
CA VAL A 21 -14.43 21.17 3.42
C VAL A 21 -13.67 22.40 2.93
N GLN A 22 -12.67 22.88 3.68
CA GLN A 22 -11.85 24.01 3.26
C GLN A 22 -11.09 23.77 1.96
N ILE A 23 -10.60 22.56 1.76
CA ILE A 23 -9.93 22.16 0.51
C ILE A 23 -10.93 22.20 -0.64
N LEU A 24 -12.11 21.59 -0.49
CA LEU A 24 -13.16 21.61 -1.51
C LEU A 24 -13.60 23.03 -1.88
N CYS A 25 -13.67 23.95 -0.89
CA CYS A 25 -13.92 25.36 -1.13
C CYS A 25 -12.80 26.04 -1.94
N LYS A 26 -11.53 25.78 -1.58
CA LYS A 26 -10.37 26.35 -2.28
C LYS A 26 -10.26 25.86 -3.73
N GLU A 27 -10.66 24.62 -3.98
CA GLU A 27 -10.67 23.98 -5.29
C GLU A 27 -11.93 24.33 -6.12
N ASN A 28 -12.77 25.27 -5.63
CA ASN A 28 -14.06 25.66 -6.26
C ASN A 28 -14.98 24.46 -6.57
N ARG A 29 -14.89 23.38 -5.81
CA ARG A 29 -15.67 22.15 -6.01
C ARG A 29 -17.03 22.18 -5.33
N ILE A 30 -17.31 23.17 -4.50
CA ILE A 30 -18.62 23.37 -3.87
C ILE A 30 -19.32 24.51 -4.59
N VAL A 31 -20.36 24.18 -5.32
CA VAL A 31 -21.16 25.18 -6.07
C VAL A 31 -21.73 26.20 -5.11
N GLY A 32 -21.54 27.49 -5.40
CA GLY A 32 -22.04 28.60 -4.59
C GLY A 32 -21.28 28.89 -3.30
N ALA A 33 -20.22 28.13 -2.97
CA ALA A 33 -19.35 28.49 -1.86
C ALA A 33 -18.58 29.77 -2.15
N SER A 34 -18.53 30.67 -1.17
CA SER A 34 -17.83 31.95 -1.30
C SER A 34 -17.07 32.28 -0.02
N LYS A 35 -16.05 33.13 -0.15
CA LYS A 35 -15.24 33.56 0.99
C LYS A 35 -15.59 34.98 1.36
N ILE A 36 -16.15 35.16 2.54
CA ILE A 36 -16.47 36.49 3.10
C ILE A 36 -15.40 36.82 4.15
N SER A 37 -14.57 37.79 3.86
CA SER A 37 -13.38 38.12 4.67
C SER A 37 -12.43 36.92 4.77
N LYS A 38 -12.32 36.28 5.94
CA LYS A 38 -11.48 35.11 6.18
C LYS A 38 -12.28 33.80 6.34
N VAL A 39 -13.60 33.83 6.22
CA VAL A 39 -14.51 32.72 6.51
C VAL A 39 -15.16 32.23 5.22
N TRP A 40 -15.17 30.93 5.02
CA TRP A 40 -15.95 30.29 3.97
C TRP A 40 -17.42 30.18 4.39
N VAL A 41 -18.34 30.54 3.48
CA VAL A 41 -19.77 30.32 3.58
C VAL A 41 -20.21 29.40 2.44
N ILE A 42 -20.98 28.37 2.79
CA ILE A 42 -21.36 27.29 1.89
C ILE A 42 -22.91 27.26 1.86
N PRO A 43 -23.55 27.24 0.69
CA PRO A 43 -25.01 27.11 0.62
C PRO A 43 -25.49 25.90 1.41
N SER A 44 -26.57 26.07 2.19
CA SER A 44 -27.10 24.99 3.04
C SER A 44 -27.69 23.82 2.24
N ASP A 45 -28.03 24.05 0.98
CA ASP A 45 -28.51 23.09 0.00
C ASP A 45 -27.41 22.51 -0.89
N ALA A 46 -26.16 22.97 -0.72
CA ALA A 46 -25.03 22.38 -1.45
C ALA A 46 -24.90 20.91 -1.18
N ASP A 47 -24.73 20.15 -2.25
CA ASP A 47 -24.41 18.73 -2.19
C ASP A 47 -22.91 18.53 -1.90
N LYS A 48 -22.61 17.45 -1.19
CA LYS A 48 -21.22 17.01 -1.01
C LYS A 48 -20.64 16.70 -2.39
N PRO A 49 -19.58 17.42 -2.82
CA PRO A 49 -18.95 17.09 -4.10
C PRO A 49 -18.54 15.64 -4.09
N THR A 50 -19.15 14.86 -4.95
CA THR A 50 -18.63 13.53 -5.28
C THR A 50 -17.24 13.72 -5.86
N VAL A 51 -16.30 12.86 -5.51
CA VAL A 51 -15.06 12.73 -6.27
C VAL A 51 -15.47 12.11 -7.60
N SER A 52 -16.01 12.93 -8.51
CA SER A 52 -15.98 12.56 -9.90
C SER A 52 -14.51 12.67 -10.30
N CYS A 53 -13.79 11.57 -10.23
CA CYS A 53 -12.83 11.32 -11.26
C CYS A 53 -13.68 11.24 -12.54
N GLU A 54 -13.85 12.33 -13.25
CA GLU A 54 -14.04 12.26 -14.68
C GLU A 54 -12.73 11.67 -15.20
N VAL A 55 -12.60 10.38 -15.09
CA VAL A 55 -11.71 9.59 -15.92
C VAL A 55 -12.32 9.79 -17.30
N ASP A 56 -11.61 10.47 -18.19
CA ASP A 56 -11.97 10.55 -19.59
C ASP A 56 -12.41 9.15 -20.00
N SER A 57 -13.67 8.99 -20.35
CA SER A 57 -14.34 7.70 -20.56
C SER A 57 -13.86 6.93 -21.80
N ALA A 58 -12.70 7.30 -22.33
CA ALA A 58 -12.01 6.69 -23.48
C ALA A 58 -10.84 5.77 -23.08
N GLU A 59 -10.38 5.74 -21.84
CA GLU A 59 -9.38 4.75 -21.44
C GLU A 59 -10.08 3.41 -21.18
N THR A 60 -9.79 2.46 -22.04
CA THR A 60 -10.27 1.08 -21.97
C THR A 60 -9.83 0.48 -20.64
N LYS A 61 -10.83 0.12 -19.80
CA LYS A 61 -10.57 -0.60 -18.55
C LYS A 61 -9.75 -1.85 -18.83
N VAL A 62 -8.86 -2.18 -17.90
CA VAL A 62 -8.02 -3.36 -18.02
C VAL A 62 -8.83 -4.62 -17.78
N ASP A 63 -8.79 -5.52 -18.76
CA ASP A 63 -9.33 -6.86 -18.59
C ASP A 63 -8.32 -7.75 -17.86
N LEU A 64 -8.73 -8.30 -16.74
CA LEU A 64 -7.93 -9.20 -15.91
C LEU A 64 -8.42 -10.66 -15.99
N SER A 65 -9.41 -10.97 -16.82
CA SER A 65 -10.04 -12.30 -16.88
C SER A 65 -9.21 -13.36 -17.60
N HIS A 66 -8.25 -12.96 -18.42
CA HIS A 66 -7.49 -13.85 -19.29
C HIS A 66 -6.14 -14.24 -18.71
N ALA A 67 -6.14 -15.09 -17.69
CA ALA A 67 -4.92 -15.67 -17.14
C ALA A 67 -5.13 -17.15 -16.79
N PRO A 68 -4.06 -17.98 -16.87
CA PRO A 68 -4.16 -19.43 -16.61
C PRO A 68 -4.45 -19.76 -15.14
N TYR A 69 -4.15 -18.85 -14.22
CA TYR A 69 -4.32 -19.05 -12.78
C TYR A 69 -5.23 -17.99 -12.18
N THR A 70 -5.85 -18.32 -11.05
CA THR A 70 -6.75 -17.44 -10.31
C THR A 70 -6.12 -16.98 -9.01
N MET A 71 -6.55 -15.78 -8.52
CA MET A 71 -6.04 -15.26 -7.25
C MET A 71 -7.12 -14.58 -6.41
N HIS A 72 -6.91 -14.63 -5.08
CA HIS A 72 -7.54 -13.70 -4.13
C HIS A 72 -6.59 -12.53 -3.87
N GLU A 73 -7.12 -11.32 -3.75
CA GLU A 73 -6.35 -10.14 -3.38
C GLU A 73 -6.96 -9.46 -2.15
N PHE A 74 -6.40 -9.74 -0.97
CA PHE A 74 -6.78 -9.11 0.29
C PHE A 74 -6.05 -7.79 0.46
N PHE A 75 -6.75 -6.78 1.02
CA PHE A 75 -6.22 -5.42 1.16
C PHE A 75 -5.79 -4.82 -0.19
N ALA A 76 -6.59 -5.06 -1.19
CA ALA A 76 -6.29 -4.85 -2.61
C ALA A 76 -5.95 -3.39 -2.98
N GLY A 77 -6.43 -2.44 -2.17
CA GLY A 77 -6.18 -1.04 -2.45
C GLY A 77 -6.80 -0.61 -3.78
N SER A 78 -5.97 -0.03 -4.64
CA SER A 78 -6.35 0.38 -5.99
C SER A 78 -6.06 -0.68 -7.07
N GLY A 79 -5.66 -1.91 -6.69
CA GLY A 79 -5.46 -3.02 -7.60
C GLY A 79 -4.08 -3.09 -8.26
N LEU A 80 -3.06 -2.53 -7.63
CA LEU A 80 -1.70 -2.57 -8.19
C LEU A 80 -1.14 -3.99 -8.31
N VAL A 81 -1.52 -4.90 -7.42
CA VAL A 81 -1.10 -6.31 -7.47
C VAL A 81 -1.81 -7.02 -8.61
N ALA A 82 -3.13 -6.87 -8.73
CA ALA A 82 -3.89 -7.41 -9.85
C ALA A 82 -3.33 -6.94 -11.20
N TYR A 83 -3.01 -5.64 -11.30
CA TYR A 83 -2.39 -5.09 -12.50
C TYR A 83 -0.99 -5.66 -12.76
N GLY A 84 -0.16 -5.79 -11.72
CA GLY A 84 1.20 -6.30 -11.83
C GLY A 84 1.28 -7.78 -12.21
N LEU A 85 0.26 -8.55 -11.83
CA LEU A 85 0.16 -9.99 -12.12
C LEU A 85 -0.72 -10.30 -13.36
N LYS A 86 -1.16 -9.26 -14.08
CA LYS A 86 -1.97 -9.39 -15.30
C LYS A 86 -1.35 -10.38 -16.29
N GLY A 87 -2.18 -11.26 -16.83
CA GLY A 87 -1.76 -12.31 -17.76
C GLY A 87 -1.17 -13.56 -17.12
N MET A 88 -0.82 -13.51 -15.83
CA MET A 88 -0.42 -14.68 -15.03
C MET A 88 -1.54 -15.13 -14.09
N PHE A 89 -2.18 -14.19 -13.41
CA PHE A 89 -3.27 -14.45 -12.48
C PHE A 89 -4.48 -13.56 -12.78
N SER A 90 -5.67 -14.17 -12.75
CA SER A 90 -6.95 -13.46 -12.80
C SER A 90 -7.50 -13.34 -11.38
N PRO A 91 -7.75 -12.13 -10.85
CA PRO A 91 -8.42 -11.99 -9.57
C PRO A 91 -9.86 -12.49 -9.69
N VAL A 92 -10.22 -13.46 -8.85
CA VAL A 92 -11.59 -13.97 -8.74
C VAL A 92 -12.31 -13.39 -7.53
N TRP A 93 -11.57 -12.78 -6.62
CA TRP A 93 -12.07 -12.05 -5.47
C TRP A 93 -11.01 -11.09 -4.95
N SER A 94 -11.41 -9.84 -4.67
CA SER A 94 -10.57 -8.80 -4.11
C SER A 94 -11.30 -8.04 -3.03
N ASN A 95 -10.59 -7.55 -1.98
CA ASN A 95 -11.22 -6.85 -0.87
C ASN A 95 -10.36 -5.69 -0.34
N ASP A 96 -11.00 -4.60 -0.03
CA ASP A 96 -10.45 -3.51 0.81
C ASP A 96 -11.61 -2.83 1.56
N ILE A 97 -11.34 -2.28 2.74
CA ILE A 97 -12.32 -1.52 3.54
C ILE A 97 -12.50 -0.08 3.04
N ASN A 98 -11.59 0.43 2.21
CA ASN A 98 -11.54 1.83 1.84
C ASN A 98 -12.33 2.12 0.54
N GLU A 99 -13.45 2.82 0.67
CA GLU A 99 -14.35 3.20 -0.42
C GLU A 99 -13.66 3.94 -1.57
N ARG A 100 -12.72 4.87 -1.27
CA ARG A 100 -12.00 5.62 -2.31
C ARG A 100 -11.10 4.72 -3.14
N LYS A 101 -10.44 3.76 -2.49
CA LYS A 101 -9.63 2.78 -3.19
C LYS A 101 -10.50 1.85 -4.04
N ALA A 102 -11.65 1.42 -3.52
CA ALA A 102 -12.63 0.64 -4.27
C ALA A 102 -13.11 1.38 -5.53
N THR A 103 -13.36 2.69 -5.43
CA THR A 103 -13.73 3.52 -6.58
C THR A 103 -12.63 3.52 -7.64
N VAL A 104 -11.37 3.68 -7.25
CA VAL A 104 -10.23 3.62 -8.18
C VAL A 104 -10.09 2.23 -8.78
N TYR A 105 -10.22 1.16 -7.97
CA TYR A 105 -10.16 -0.22 -8.44
C TYR A 105 -11.19 -0.47 -9.55
N ARG A 106 -12.46 -0.17 -9.26
CA ARG A 106 -13.58 -0.36 -10.20
C ARG A 106 -13.51 0.53 -11.45
N ALA A 107 -12.86 1.71 -11.34
CA ALA A 107 -12.65 2.57 -12.49
C ALA A 107 -11.62 1.99 -13.48
N ASN A 108 -10.62 1.26 -12.98
CA ASN A 108 -9.52 0.75 -13.80
C ASN A 108 -9.75 -0.66 -14.36
N PHE A 109 -10.59 -1.49 -13.71
CA PHE A 109 -10.76 -2.89 -14.11
C PHE A 109 -12.17 -3.20 -14.64
N LEU A 110 -12.24 -4.10 -15.61
CA LEU A 110 -13.45 -4.37 -16.37
C LEU A 110 -14.48 -5.16 -15.55
N HIS A 111 -14.04 -6.12 -14.73
CA HIS A 111 -14.89 -7.04 -13.99
C HIS A 111 -15.00 -6.67 -12.52
N ASP A 112 -16.22 -6.71 -11.97
CA ASP A 112 -16.47 -6.40 -10.55
C ASP A 112 -16.37 -7.68 -9.70
N HIS A 113 -15.14 -8.04 -9.34
CA HIS A 113 -14.82 -9.05 -8.33
C HIS A 113 -14.39 -8.43 -7.01
N PHE A 114 -14.57 -7.12 -6.87
CA PHE A 114 -14.13 -6.35 -5.71
C PHE A 114 -15.25 -6.24 -4.66
N VAL A 115 -14.95 -6.69 -3.45
CA VAL A 115 -15.83 -6.61 -2.26
C VAL A 115 -15.34 -5.50 -1.34
N LEU A 116 -16.14 -4.43 -1.20
CA LEU A 116 -15.89 -3.38 -0.21
C LEU A 116 -16.39 -3.84 1.15
N GLY A 117 -15.51 -3.97 2.15
CA GLY A 117 -15.89 -4.39 3.49
C GLY A 117 -14.70 -4.70 4.39
N ASP A 118 -14.98 -4.87 5.69
CA ASP A 118 -13.97 -5.31 6.67
C ASP A 118 -13.67 -6.80 6.46
N ILE A 119 -12.40 -7.17 6.50
CA ILE A 119 -11.96 -8.58 6.44
C ILE A 119 -12.56 -9.42 7.57
N LYS A 120 -12.92 -8.83 8.69
CA LYS A 120 -13.57 -9.51 9.81
C LYS A 120 -14.93 -10.08 9.45
N ASP A 121 -15.61 -9.48 8.49
CA ASP A 121 -16.92 -9.91 8.00
C ASP A 121 -16.82 -10.94 6.87
N VAL A 122 -15.60 -11.19 6.35
CA VAL A 122 -15.36 -12.14 5.28
C VAL A 122 -15.42 -13.56 5.82
N ARG A 123 -16.19 -14.42 5.16
CA ARG A 123 -16.25 -15.87 5.40
C ARG A 123 -15.45 -16.60 4.33
N GLY A 124 -14.41 -17.33 4.75
CA GLY A 124 -13.54 -18.06 3.82
C GLY A 124 -14.29 -19.12 3.02
N SER A 125 -15.32 -19.74 3.61
CA SER A 125 -16.16 -20.74 2.93
C SER A 125 -16.99 -20.21 1.74
N GLU A 126 -17.12 -18.89 1.63
CA GLU A 126 -17.85 -18.22 0.55
C GLU A 126 -16.91 -17.77 -0.60
N LEU A 127 -15.59 -17.90 -0.40
CA LEU A 127 -14.61 -17.49 -1.40
C LEU A 127 -14.53 -18.52 -2.54
N PRO A 128 -14.43 -18.06 -3.80
CA PRO A 128 -14.15 -18.95 -4.92
C PRO A 128 -12.76 -19.58 -4.75
N THR A 129 -12.53 -20.75 -5.33
CA THR A 129 -11.20 -21.39 -5.32
C THR A 129 -10.18 -20.55 -6.07
N ALA A 130 -8.96 -20.43 -5.50
CA ALA A 130 -7.86 -19.70 -6.11
C ALA A 130 -6.52 -20.43 -5.96
N HIS A 131 -5.63 -20.25 -6.93
CA HIS A 131 -4.27 -20.80 -6.90
C HIS A 131 -3.33 -20.00 -6.00
N LEU A 132 -3.49 -18.68 -6.00
CA LEU A 132 -2.71 -17.72 -5.22
C LEU A 132 -3.64 -16.95 -4.28
N SER A 133 -3.21 -16.76 -3.04
CA SER A 133 -3.81 -15.76 -2.15
C SER A 133 -2.77 -14.70 -1.82
N TRP A 134 -3.05 -13.46 -2.21
CA TRP A 134 -2.20 -12.30 -1.94
C TRP A 134 -2.80 -11.45 -0.83
N ALA A 135 -1.97 -11.01 0.13
CA ALA A 135 -2.38 -10.12 1.21
C ALA A 135 -1.34 -9.02 1.47
N SER A 136 -1.72 -7.75 1.22
CA SER A 136 -0.92 -6.56 1.54
C SER A 136 -1.41 -5.91 2.84
N PHE A 137 -1.25 -6.60 3.97
CA PHE A 137 -1.83 -6.18 5.24
C PHE A 137 -1.09 -4.99 5.90
N PRO A 138 -1.79 -4.11 6.66
CA PRO A 138 -1.18 -2.98 7.35
C PRO A 138 -0.14 -3.40 8.39
N CYS A 139 0.96 -2.65 8.49
CA CYS A 139 2.06 -2.96 9.41
C CYS A 139 1.74 -2.66 10.89
N GLN A 140 0.69 -1.89 11.17
CA GLN A 140 0.34 -1.45 12.51
C GLN A 140 -0.21 -2.59 13.39
N ASP A 141 -0.68 -3.66 12.79
CA ASP A 141 -1.40 -4.76 13.43
C ASP A 141 -0.53 -5.98 13.75
N LEU A 142 0.80 -5.84 13.72
CA LEU A 142 1.74 -6.89 14.09
C LEU A 142 2.06 -6.92 15.58
N SER A 143 1.47 -6.01 16.39
CA SER A 143 1.66 -6.02 17.83
C SER A 143 0.92 -7.20 18.45
N LEU A 144 1.68 -8.16 18.93
CA LEU A 144 1.21 -9.24 19.76
C LEU A 144 0.87 -8.67 21.16
N ALA A 145 -0.35 -8.22 21.36
CA ALA A 145 -0.87 -8.01 22.71
C ALA A 145 -1.40 -9.36 23.21
N GLY A 146 -0.60 -10.06 24.03
CA GLY A 146 -1.09 -11.23 24.73
C GLY A 146 -0.05 -12.33 24.92
N ASN A 147 0.11 -12.78 26.17
CA ASN A 147 0.91 -13.94 26.56
C ASN A 147 0.51 -15.19 25.76
N MET A 148 1.52 -15.90 25.27
CA MET A 148 1.40 -17.19 24.59
C MET A 148 0.65 -18.23 25.46
N LYS A 149 -0.67 -18.25 25.39
CA LYS A 149 -1.50 -19.35 25.88
C LYS A 149 -2.44 -19.80 24.76
N GLY A 150 -1.94 -20.74 23.95
CA GLY A 150 -2.73 -21.44 22.94
C GLY A 150 -2.80 -20.74 21.59
N ILE A 151 -2.89 -21.54 20.54
CA ILE A 151 -2.85 -21.18 19.10
C ILE A 151 -4.01 -20.23 18.71
N PHE A 152 -5.01 -20.01 19.58
CA PHE A 152 -6.26 -19.30 19.28
C PHE A 152 -6.61 -18.16 20.25
N ALA A 153 -5.76 -17.82 21.23
CA ALA A 153 -6.07 -16.79 22.20
C ALA A 153 -5.67 -15.39 21.72
N ASP A 154 -6.65 -14.50 21.56
CA ASP A 154 -6.57 -13.03 21.46
C ASP A 154 -5.40 -12.45 20.61
N ARG A 155 -5.17 -12.95 19.41
CA ARG A 155 -4.27 -12.33 18.45
C ARG A 155 -5.06 -11.24 17.72
N SER A 156 -4.92 -10.01 18.19
CA SER A 156 -5.44 -8.84 17.48
C SER A 156 -4.53 -8.50 16.28
N GLY A 157 -5.12 -8.32 15.11
CA GLY A 157 -4.40 -7.89 13.93
C GLY A 157 -4.94 -8.49 12.64
N LEU A 158 -4.92 -7.70 11.58
CA LEU A 158 -5.57 -8.06 10.31
C LEU A 158 -4.92 -9.26 9.61
N VAL A 159 -3.65 -9.55 9.87
CA VAL A 159 -3.00 -10.76 9.35
C VAL A 159 -3.58 -12.03 9.96
N TRP A 160 -4.05 -11.97 11.21
CA TRP A 160 -4.68 -13.12 11.86
C TRP A 160 -6.10 -13.34 11.34
N GLU A 161 -6.83 -12.26 11.02
CA GLU A 161 -8.10 -12.33 10.31
C GLU A 161 -7.92 -12.93 8.90
N TYR A 162 -6.87 -12.55 8.18
CA TYR A 162 -6.52 -13.19 6.92
C TYR A 162 -6.28 -14.70 7.09
N LEU A 163 -5.53 -15.11 8.12
CA LEU A 163 -5.29 -16.53 8.40
C LEU A 163 -6.56 -17.27 8.84
N ARG A 164 -7.49 -16.60 9.56
CA ARG A 164 -8.81 -17.16 9.85
C ARG A 164 -9.60 -17.42 8.58
N VAL A 165 -9.67 -16.43 7.69
CA VAL A 165 -10.35 -16.59 6.40
C VAL A 165 -9.72 -17.72 5.60
N LEU A 166 -8.39 -17.83 5.57
CA LEU A 166 -7.67 -18.91 4.93
C LEU A 166 -8.04 -20.30 5.51
N ASP A 167 -8.19 -20.39 6.83
CA ASP A 167 -8.58 -21.64 7.49
C ASP A 167 -10.02 -22.06 7.16
N GLU A 168 -10.89 -21.11 6.87
CA GLU A 168 -12.29 -21.33 6.49
C GLU A 168 -12.48 -21.67 5.00
N THR A 169 -11.47 -21.47 4.14
CA THR A 169 -11.59 -21.78 2.70
C THR A 169 -11.81 -23.27 2.48
N LEU A 170 -12.70 -23.62 1.54
CA LEU A 170 -12.98 -25.02 1.18
C LEU A 170 -11.75 -25.69 0.60
N GLU A 171 -10.99 -24.98 -0.24
CA GLU A 171 -9.72 -25.42 -0.78
C GLU A 171 -8.66 -24.34 -0.50
N LYS A 172 -7.58 -24.74 0.13
CA LYS A 172 -6.47 -23.82 0.43
C LYS A 172 -5.71 -23.46 -0.84
N PRO A 173 -5.47 -22.16 -1.10
CA PRO A 173 -4.60 -21.72 -2.18
C PRO A 173 -3.22 -22.38 -2.07
N LYS A 174 -2.67 -22.84 -3.20
CA LYS A 174 -1.36 -23.52 -3.18
C LYS A 174 -0.20 -22.58 -2.93
N ILE A 175 -0.39 -21.29 -3.21
CA ILE A 175 0.61 -20.24 -3.03
C ILE A 175 0.00 -19.10 -2.21
N LEU A 176 0.74 -18.64 -1.21
CA LEU A 176 0.43 -17.42 -0.48
C LEU A 176 1.55 -16.40 -0.72
N ALA A 177 1.18 -15.14 -0.92
CA ALA A 177 2.12 -14.02 -0.99
C ALA A 177 1.65 -12.91 -0.04
N LEU A 178 2.47 -12.59 0.96
CA LEU A 178 2.15 -11.58 1.95
C LEU A 178 3.15 -10.42 1.84
N GLU A 179 2.65 -9.22 1.57
CA GLU A 179 3.49 -8.01 1.45
C GLU A 179 3.43 -7.18 2.71
N ASN A 180 4.60 -6.71 3.16
CA ASN A 180 4.70 -5.78 4.28
C ASN A 180 5.97 -4.92 4.19
N VAL A 181 6.13 -4.00 5.13
CA VAL A 181 7.36 -3.20 5.27
C VAL A 181 8.47 -4.02 5.92
N SER A 182 9.73 -3.56 5.78
CA SER A 182 10.91 -4.24 6.36
C SER A 182 10.85 -4.41 7.89
N GLY A 183 10.05 -3.59 8.57
CA GLY A 183 9.78 -3.71 10.01
C GLY A 183 9.25 -5.08 10.44
N LEU A 184 8.57 -5.81 9.54
CA LEU A 184 8.09 -7.18 9.82
C LEU A 184 9.21 -8.11 10.29
N LEU A 185 10.41 -8.00 9.68
CA LEU A 185 11.54 -8.90 9.98
C LEU A 185 12.35 -8.50 11.22
N VAL A 186 12.23 -7.23 11.67
CA VAL A 186 13.11 -6.70 12.73
C VAL A 186 12.36 -6.26 13.99
N ALA A 187 11.09 -5.91 13.89
CA ALA A 187 10.29 -5.48 15.03
C ALA A 187 10.20 -6.60 16.08
N ASN A 188 10.27 -6.23 17.36
CA ASN A 188 10.28 -7.15 18.48
C ASN A 188 11.35 -8.27 18.33
N ASN A 189 12.55 -7.90 17.89
CA ASN A 189 13.66 -8.85 17.65
C ASN A 189 13.30 -9.99 16.67
N GLY A 190 12.43 -9.69 15.68
CA GLY A 190 11.99 -10.65 14.67
C GLY A 190 10.83 -11.55 15.12
N GLU A 191 10.33 -11.42 16.35
CA GLU A 191 9.25 -12.28 16.87
C GLU A 191 7.96 -12.16 16.05
N ASN A 192 7.67 -10.98 15.51
CA ASN A 192 6.50 -10.80 14.66
C ASN A 192 6.53 -11.71 13.43
N TYR A 193 7.68 -11.80 12.77
CA TYR A 193 7.86 -12.70 11.64
C TYR A 193 7.88 -14.17 12.05
N LYS A 194 8.57 -14.52 13.14
CA LYS A 194 8.63 -15.91 13.63
C LYS A 194 7.24 -16.47 13.89
N ASN A 195 6.38 -15.68 14.53
CA ASN A 195 4.99 -16.08 14.81
C ASN A 195 4.18 -16.27 13.52
N LEU A 196 4.36 -15.38 12.54
CA LEU A 196 3.72 -15.53 11.23
C LEU A 196 4.23 -16.78 10.51
N HIS A 197 5.54 -16.99 10.50
CA HIS A 197 6.18 -18.17 9.90
C HIS A 197 5.63 -19.46 10.51
N GLU A 198 5.61 -19.55 11.83
CA GLU A 198 5.08 -20.71 12.54
C GLU A 198 3.59 -20.94 12.22
N ALA A 199 2.79 -19.88 12.19
CA ALA A 199 1.37 -19.97 11.83
C ALA A 199 1.15 -20.49 10.40
N LEU A 200 2.03 -20.14 9.45
CA LEU A 200 2.00 -20.67 8.09
C LEU A 200 2.45 -22.13 8.06
N ARG A 201 3.51 -22.47 8.81
CA ARG A 201 3.98 -23.88 8.94
C ARG A 201 2.90 -24.79 9.49
N GLN A 202 2.20 -24.37 10.55
CA GLN A 202 1.08 -25.13 11.14
C GLN A 202 -0.07 -25.39 10.16
N ARG A 203 -0.18 -24.56 9.10
CA ARG A 203 -1.17 -24.72 8.03
C ARG A 203 -0.68 -25.53 6.84
N GLY A 204 0.52 -26.08 6.92
CA GLY A 204 1.13 -26.92 5.88
C GLY A 204 1.79 -26.11 4.76
N TYR A 205 2.34 -24.91 5.07
CA TYR A 205 3.08 -24.14 4.09
C TYR A 205 4.56 -24.05 4.46
N ARG A 206 5.45 -24.29 3.49
CA ARG A 206 6.86 -23.90 3.56
C ARG A 206 6.99 -22.48 3.06
N CYS A 207 7.74 -21.65 3.75
CA CYS A 207 7.82 -20.22 3.38
C CYS A 207 9.21 -19.63 3.61
N GLY A 208 9.47 -18.54 2.92
CA GLY A 208 10.64 -17.70 3.11
C GLY A 208 10.33 -16.26 2.79
N ALA A 209 11.10 -15.33 3.37
CA ALA A 209 10.93 -13.91 3.15
C ALA A 209 11.99 -13.40 2.17
N ILE A 210 11.57 -12.69 1.14
CA ILE A 210 12.43 -11.93 0.24
C ILE A 210 12.31 -10.43 0.54
N PHE A 211 13.39 -9.70 0.32
CA PHE A 211 13.45 -8.26 0.50
C PHE A 211 13.76 -7.60 -0.85
N LEU A 212 12.87 -6.74 -1.28
CA LEU A 212 13.03 -5.97 -2.52
C LEU A 212 12.87 -4.48 -2.24
N ASN A 213 13.72 -3.66 -2.87
CA ASN A 213 13.53 -2.23 -2.94
C ASN A 213 13.22 -1.86 -4.39
N SER A 214 12.18 -1.06 -4.61
CA SER A 214 11.79 -0.63 -5.96
C SER A 214 12.90 0.11 -6.73
N GLU A 215 13.95 0.58 -6.04
CA GLU A 215 15.13 1.19 -6.67
C GLU A 215 15.81 0.31 -7.73
N ILE A 216 15.61 -1.00 -7.67
CA ILE A 216 16.13 -1.92 -8.69
C ILE A 216 15.31 -1.88 -9.99
N PHE A 217 14.13 -1.27 -9.99
CA PHE A 217 13.23 -1.17 -11.13
C PHE A 217 12.94 0.29 -11.53
N LEU A 218 12.81 1.17 -10.53
CA LEU A 218 12.32 2.54 -10.67
C LEU A 218 13.20 3.51 -9.86
N PRO A 219 13.24 4.81 -10.19
CA PRO A 219 13.95 5.81 -9.40
C PRO A 219 13.16 6.16 -8.11
N GLN A 220 12.75 5.14 -7.35
CA GLN A 220 11.99 5.30 -6.10
C GLN A 220 12.47 4.32 -5.05
N SER A 221 12.73 4.81 -3.84
CA SER A 221 13.04 3.99 -2.68
C SER A 221 11.76 3.52 -2.00
N ARG A 222 11.43 2.23 -2.15
CA ARG A 222 10.28 1.57 -1.53
C ARG A 222 10.65 0.16 -1.09
N PRO A 223 11.39 0.02 0.02
CA PRO A 223 11.76 -1.31 0.53
C PRO A 223 10.54 -2.07 1.04
N ARG A 224 10.39 -3.32 0.60
CA ARG A 224 9.31 -4.23 0.98
C ARG A 224 9.82 -5.64 1.25
N VAL A 225 9.09 -6.31 2.11
CA VAL A 225 9.24 -7.73 2.39
C VAL A 225 8.06 -8.46 1.77
N PHE A 226 8.36 -9.53 1.05
CA PHE A 226 7.35 -10.46 0.57
C PHE A 226 7.61 -11.82 1.21
N VAL A 227 6.62 -12.32 1.94
CA VAL A 227 6.62 -13.68 2.47
C VAL A 227 5.93 -14.54 1.44
N ILE A 228 6.70 -15.38 0.77
CA ILE A 228 6.17 -16.33 -0.20
C ILE A 228 6.08 -17.69 0.48
N ALA A 229 4.88 -18.27 0.46
CA ALA A 229 4.60 -19.56 1.06
C ALA A 229 3.96 -20.51 0.04
N VAL A 230 4.42 -21.76 0.03
CA VAL A 230 3.93 -22.79 -0.88
C VAL A 230 3.48 -23.99 -0.06
N HIS A 231 2.28 -24.51 -0.34
CA HIS A 231 1.70 -25.64 0.36
C HIS A 231 2.58 -26.89 0.23
N ASP A 232 2.68 -27.70 1.28
CA ASP A 232 3.61 -28.84 1.36
C ASP A 232 3.34 -29.94 0.32
N ASP A 233 2.13 -30.02 -0.24
CA ASP A 233 1.78 -30.95 -1.33
C ASP A 233 2.29 -30.49 -2.71
N VAL A 234 2.86 -29.28 -2.82
CA VAL A 234 3.42 -28.76 -4.07
C VAL A 234 4.93 -28.95 -4.09
N ILE A 235 5.43 -29.53 -5.15
CA ILE A 235 6.88 -29.63 -5.37
C ILE A 235 7.40 -28.27 -5.85
N ILE A 236 8.31 -27.67 -5.08
CA ILE A 236 8.98 -26.43 -5.49
C ILE A 236 10.11 -26.79 -6.44
N PRO A 237 10.13 -26.25 -7.68
CA PRO A 237 11.24 -26.49 -8.61
C PRO A 237 12.58 -25.96 -8.07
N GLU A 238 13.67 -26.71 -8.29
CA GLU A 238 15.02 -26.33 -7.82
C GLU A 238 15.51 -25.02 -8.46
N GLU A 239 15.00 -24.66 -9.62
CA GLU A 239 15.36 -23.44 -10.35
C GLU A 239 14.94 -22.16 -9.63
N ILE A 240 13.92 -22.23 -8.77
CA ILE A 240 13.38 -21.07 -8.03
C ILE A 240 13.74 -21.05 -6.55
N MET A 241 14.61 -21.97 -6.10
CA MET A 241 15.15 -21.98 -4.74
C MET A 241 16.66 -22.25 -4.72
N ASP A 242 17.31 -21.72 -3.69
CA ASP A 242 18.73 -21.96 -3.40
C ASP A 242 18.87 -22.73 -2.08
N LYS A 243 20.09 -23.28 -1.86
CA LYS A 243 20.48 -23.89 -0.59
C LYS A 243 20.96 -22.84 0.44
N GLU A 244 21.34 -21.65 -0.05
CA GLU A 244 21.95 -20.58 0.71
C GLU A 244 21.28 -19.23 0.39
N PRO A 245 21.40 -18.22 1.28
CA PRO A 245 20.89 -16.90 1.00
C PRO A 245 21.56 -16.27 -0.22
N ASN A 246 20.77 -15.50 -0.97
CA ASN A 246 21.20 -14.79 -2.17
C ASN A 246 20.78 -13.29 -2.10
N TRP A 247 20.86 -12.58 -3.22
CA TRP A 247 20.58 -11.15 -3.31
C TRP A 247 19.15 -10.72 -2.87
N LEU A 248 18.19 -11.64 -2.82
CA LEU A 248 16.82 -11.41 -2.35
C LEU A 248 16.72 -11.34 -0.82
N HIS A 249 17.76 -11.69 -0.09
CA HIS A 249 17.71 -11.87 1.36
C HIS A 249 18.58 -10.83 2.06
N ASN A 250 17.96 -9.88 2.76
CA ASN A 250 18.69 -8.95 3.61
C ASN A 250 19.20 -9.63 4.89
N LYS A 251 20.03 -8.93 5.67
CA LYS A 251 20.61 -9.47 6.90
C LYS A 251 19.58 -10.05 7.88
N ALA A 252 18.41 -9.42 8.00
CA ALA A 252 17.36 -9.88 8.90
C ALA A 252 16.71 -11.18 8.40
N ALA A 253 16.40 -11.27 7.09
CA ALA A 253 15.89 -12.51 6.50
C ALA A 253 16.89 -13.65 6.63
N VAL A 254 18.19 -13.37 6.44
CA VAL A 254 19.27 -14.38 6.63
C VAL A 254 19.32 -14.88 8.07
N ALA A 255 19.26 -13.97 9.04
CA ALA A 255 19.29 -14.36 10.45
C ALA A 255 18.10 -15.25 10.85
N LEU A 256 16.90 -14.88 10.39
CA LEU A 256 15.67 -15.65 10.63
C LEU A 256 15.70 -17.01 9.93
N GLY A 257 16.06 -17.04 8.64
CA GLY A 257 16.05 -18.27 7.84
C GLY A 257 17.01 -19.35 8.29
N LYS A 258 18.09 -18.97 8.99
CA LYS A 258 19.02 -19.92 9.62
C LYS A 258 18.47 -20.62 10.86
N THR A 259 17.38 -20.11 11.44
CA THR A 259 16.82 -20.60 12.72
C THR A 259 15.42 -21.17 12.60
N LEU A 260 14.73 -20.92 11.48
CA LEU A 260 13.35 -21.33 11.29
C LEU A 260 13.23 -22.57 10.42
N ASP A 261 12.50 -23.56 10.90
CA ASP A 261 12.24 -24.80 10.14
C ASP A 261 11.33 -24.55 8.94
N GLY A 262 11.54 -25.31 7.84
CA GLY A 262 10.75 -25.18 6.63
C GLY A 262 10.97 -23.86 5.88
N TRP A 263 12.08 -23.17 6.14
CA TRP A 263 12.47 -21.98 5.40
C TRP A 263 12.86 -22.31 3.96
N VAL A 264 12.40 -21.48 3.02
CA VAL A 264 12.76 -21.57 1.60
C VAL A 264 13.61 -20.36 1.21
N TRP A 265 14.82 -20.62 0.70
CA TRP A 265 15.68 -19.59 0.11
C TRP A 265 15.26 -19.37 -1.34
N TRP A 266 14.30 -18.46 -1.53
CA TRP A 266 13.79 -18.14 -2.85
C TRP A 266 14.89 -17.61 -3.77
N LYS A 267 14.83 -17.98 -5.04
CA LYS A 267 15.76 -17.58 -6.08
C LYS A 267 15.03 -16.92 -7.25
N ALA A 268 15.57 -15.80 -7.71
CA ALA A 268 15.16 -15.13 -8.94
C ALA A 268 16.38 -14.51 -9.62
N PRO A 269 16.35 -14.32 -10.93
CA PRO A 269 17.39 -13.57 -11.62
C PRO A 269 17.41 -12.13 -11.10
N LYS A 270 18.62 -11.57 -10.92
CA LYS A 270 18.75 -10.18 -10.52
C LYS A 270 18.32 -9.28 -11.68
N PRO A 271 17.37 -8.37 -11.50
CA PRO A 271 16.93 -7.48 -12.56
C PRO A 271 18.08 -6.61 -13.03
N VAL A 272 18.10 -6.31 -14.32
CA VAL A 272 18.93 -5.24 -14.87
C VAL A 272 18.33 -3.92 -14.42
N LYS A 273 19.16 -2.99 -13.94
CA LYS A 273 18.71 -1.67 -13.48
C LYS A 273 17.87 -1.00 -14.59
N ALA A 274 16.70 -0.51 -14.22
CA ALA A 274 15.83 0.20 -15.16
C ALA A 274 16.56 1.42 -15.75
N PRO A 275 16.42 1.69 -17.04
CA PRO A 275 17.05 2.83 -17.69
C PRO A 275 16.40 4.17 -17.30
N ALA A 276 15.20 4.15 -16.68
CA ALA A 276 14.50 5.35 -16.28
C ALA A 276 15.23 6.11 -15.17
N THR A 277 15.44 7.39 -15.38
CA THR A 277 15.91 8.33 -14.36
C THR A 277 14.73 9.11 -13.80
N LEU A 278 14.89 9.76 -12.64
CA LEU A 278 13.85 10.63 -12.10
C LEU A 278 13.49 11.74 -13.09
N GLU A 279 14.47 12.32 -13.76
CA GLU A 279 14.29 13.36 -14.78
C GLU A 279 13.40 12.92 -15.95
N SER A 280 13.54 11.66 -16.38
CA SER A 280 12.78 11.13 -17.53
C SER A 280 11.27 10.93 -17.24
N ILE A 281 10.86 10.98 -15.99
CA ILE A 281 9.47 10.78 -15.56
C ILE A 281 8.82 12.06 -15.02
N LEU A 282 9.54 13.18 -14.98
CA LEU A 282 8.99 14.47 -14.55
C LEU A 282 8.11 15.07 -15.64
N ASP A 283 6.92 15.53 -15.22
CA ASP A 283 6.09 16.37 -16.08
C ASP A 283 6.67 17.79 -16.14
N GLN A 284 7.27 18.13 -17.25
CA GLN A 284 7.88 19.45 -17.50
C GLN A 284 6.84 20.59 -17.56
N ASN A 285 5.55 20.25 -17.72
CA ASN A 285 4.46 21.22 -17.82
C ASN A 285 3.69 21.36 -16.50
N ALA A 286 4.10 20.64 -15.46
CA ALA A 286 3.43 20.71 -14.17
C ALA A 286 3.52 22.12 -13.58
N VAL A 287 2.37 22.71 -13.26
CA VAL A 287 2.26 24.03 -12.62
C VAL A 287 2.14 23.81 -11.10
N PHE A 288 3.02 24.45 -10.35
CA PHE A 288 3.01 24.42 -8.89
C PHE A 288 3.35 25.79 -8.30
N ASP A 289 2.89 26.06 -7.09
CA ASP A 289 3.26 27.26 -6.34
C ASP A 289 4.66 27.09 -5.75
N LYS A 290 5.66 27.69 -6.39
CA LYS A 290 7.05 27.60 -5.99
C LYS A 290 7.28 28.17 -4.58
N ASP A 291 6.62 29.26 -4.23
CA ASP A 291 6.78 29.90 -2.92
C ASP A 291 6.21 29.06 -1.80
N ASP A 292 5.10 28.37 -2.07
CA ASP A 292 4.51 27.40 -1.12
C ASP A 292 5.44 26.24 -0.79
N VAL A 293 6.27 25.81 -1.75
CA VAL A 293 7.27 24.77 -1.53
C VAL A 293 8.49 25.33 -0.82
N LEU A 294 9.05 26.44 -1.31
CA LEU A 294 10.31 27.00 -0.79
C LEU A 294 10.22 27.46 0.65
N ARG A 295 9.08 27.99 1.10
CA ARG A 295 8.89 28.40 2.51
C ARG A 295 9.03 27.25 3.52
N LEU A 296 8.92 26.00 3.07
CA LEU A 296 9.05 24.80 3.90
C LEU A 296 10.46 24.24 3.90
N VAL A 297 11.35 24.77 3.04
CA VAL A 297 12.74 24.33 2.94
C VAL A 297 13.55 25.00 4.07
N PRO A 298 14.21 24.23 4.95
CA PRO A 298 15.11 24.79 5.95
C PRO A 298 16.26 25.59 5.31
N GLN A 299 16.72 26.68 5.95
CA GLN A 299 17.79 27.54 5.40
C GLN A 299 19.05 26.77 4.99
N ARG A 300 19.50 25.83 5.80
CA ARG A 300 20.66 24.97 5.48
C ARG A 300 20.52 24.22 4.16
N ILE A 301 19.30 23.82 3.80
CA ILE A 301 19.00 23.14 2.54
C ILE A 301 18.89 24.13 1.39
N MET A 302 18.42 25.37 1.66
CA MET A 302 18.43 26.46 0.68
C MET A 302 19.86 26.80 0.27
N ASP A 303 20.78 26.85 1.20
CA ASP A 303 22.18 27.14 0.95
C ASP A 303 22.80 26.03 0.07
N GLU A 304 22.45 24.77 0.33
CA GLU A 304 22.84 23.63 -0.51
C GLU A 304 22.23 23.70 -1.90
N LEU A 305 20.93 23.97 -2.02
CA LEU A 305 20.23 24.14 -3.31
C LEU A 305 20.87 25.24 -4.16
N ASN A 306 21.22 26.35 -3.57
CA ASN A 306 21.84 27.49 -4.25
C ASN A 306 23.26 27.20 -4.74
N SER A 307 23.89 26.11 -4.30
CA SER A 307 25.21 25.69 -4.79
C SER A 307 25.17 24.93 -6.12
N TYR A 308 23.98 24.53 -6.59
CA TYR A 308 23.80 23.81 -7.84
C TYR A 308 23.28 24.76 -8.94
N GLU A 309 23.84 24.67 -10.14
CA GLU A 309 23.31 25.37 -11.33
C GLU A 309 21.96 24.78 -11.77
N SER A 310 21.84 23.44 -11.70
CA SER A 310 20.61 22.71 -11.98
C SER A 310 20.61 21.43 -11.16
N VAL A 311 19.54 21.15 -10.45
CA VAL A 311 19.41 19.92 -9.65
C VAL A 311 17.96 19.47 -9.60
N ILE A 312 17.74 18.16 -9.72
CA ILE A 312 16.47 17.53 -9.42
C ILE A 312 16.58 16.96 -8.01
N ALA A 313 15.81 17.52 -7.09
CA ALA A 313 15.72 17.05 -5.73
C ALA A 313 14.31 16.52 -5.45
N THR A 314 14.22 15.41 -4.76
CA THR A 314 12.93 14.92 -4.26
C THR A 314 12.73 15.34 -2.83
N GLY A 315 11.52 15.79 -2.50
CA GLY A 315 11.21 16.28 -1.17
C GLY A 315 9.96 15.63 -0.58
N TYR A 316 9.94 15.53 0.74
CA TYR A 316 8.75 15.13 1.47
C TYR A 316 8.64 15.92 2.77
N ARG A 317 7.41 16.22 3.14
CA ARG A 317 7.12 16.96 4.37
C ARG A 317 7.17 16.03 5.57
N ARG A 318 7.87 16.44 6.61
CA ARG A 318 7.84 15.81 7.94
C ARG A 318 7.48 16.81 9.02
N THR A 319 6.73 16.34 10.01
CA THR A 319 6.55 17.11 11.25
C THR A 319 7.67 16.73 12.23
N ARG A 320 8.51 17.68 12.58
CA ARG A 320 9.52 17.55 13.61
C ARG A 320 9.30 18.65 14.66
N ASN A 321 9.24 18.28 15.93
CA ASN A 321 9.02 19.21 17.04
C ASN A 321 7.80 20.15 16.84
N GLY A 322 6.70 19.60 16.27
CA GLY A 322 5.49 20.37 16.01
C GLY A 322 5.51 21.24 14.75
N HIS A 323 6.63 21.33 14.04
CA HIS A 323 6.76 22.12 12.81
C HIS A 323 6.90 21.22 11.57
N GLN A 324 6.23 21.60 10.48
CA GLN A 324 6.41 20.96 9.19
C GLN A 324 7.73 21.45 8.56
N GLN A 325 8.55 20.49 8.14
CA GLN A 325 9.80 20.75 7.42
C GLN A 325 9.84 19.87 6.17
N LEU A 326 10.46 20.39 5.12
CA LEU A 326 10.76 19.63 3.92
C LEU A 326 12.14 18.96 4.10
N GLU A 327 12.19 17.65 3.90
CA GLU A 327 13.44 16.89 3.80
C GLU A 327 13.69 16.61 2.31
N LEU A 328 14.89 16.92 1.83
CA LEU A 328 15.28 16.76 0.42
C LEU A 328 16.29 15.62 0.26
N ARG A 329 16.26 15.01 -0.93
CA ARG A 329 17.24 14.04 -1.43
C ARG A 329 17.74 14.49 -2.79
N PHE A 330 19.04 14.36 -3.01
CA PHE A 330 19.74 14.77 -4.24
C PHE A 330 20.33 13.60 -5.02
N ASP A 331 20.02 12.37 -4.61
CA ASP A 331 20.57 11.13 -5.18
C ASP A 331 19.79 10.62 -6.41
N GLY A 332 18.87 11.40 -6.96
CA GLY A 332 18.06 11.03 -8.12
C GLY A 332 17.00 9.94 -7.80
N ILE A 333 16.73 9.68 -6.52
CA ILE A 333 15.78 8.67 -6.07
C ILE A 333 14.63 9.34 -5.30
N ALA A 334 13.41 9.11 -5.71
CA ALA A 334 12.23 9.54 -4.96
C ALA A 334 12.07 8.74 -3.67
N GLY A 335 11.62 9.39 -2.61
CA GLY A 335 11.24 8.73 -1.38
C GLY A 335 9.98 7.86 -1.55
N CYS A 336 9.68 7.04 -0.56
CA CYS A 336 8.45 6.26 -0.55
C CYS A 336 7.25 7.19 -0.44
N LEU A 337 6.40 7.24 -1.47
CA LEU A 337 5.15 7.98 -1.45
C LEU A 337 4.22 7.40 -0.38
N ARG A 338 3.63 8.27 0.42
CA ARG A 338 2.71 7.92 1.50
C ARG A 338 1.39 8.64 1.31
N THR A 339 0.35 8.14 1.97
CA THR A 339 -0.93 8.86 2.01
C THR A 339 -0.79 10.14 2.84
N PRO A 340 -1.55 11.21 2.54
CA PRO A 340 -1.52 12.46 3.33
C PRO A 340 -1.82 12.25 4.82
N ALA A 341 -2.63 11.26 5.17
CA ALA A 341 -2.92 10.87 6.57
C ALA A 341 -1.69 10.31 7.30
N GLY A 342 -0.66 9.82 6.59
CA GLY A 342 0.57 9.30 7.15
C GLY A 342 1.60 10.36 7.58
N GLY A 343 1.24 11.64 7.57
CA GLY A 343 2.07 12.75 8.08
C GLY A 343 3.23 13.17 7.18
N SER A 344 3.28 12.66 5.96
CA SER A 344 4.23 13.10 4.92
C SER A 344 3.53 13.09 3.57
N SER A 345 3.22 14.24 3.07
CA SER A 345 2.69 14.49 1.73
C SER A 345 3.68 15.31 0.95
#